data_651348136b0b0909f7006b058c23eb3d
#
_entry.id   651348136b0b0909f7006b058c23eb3d
#
_cell.length_a   1.000
_cell.length_b   1.000
_cell.length_c   1.000
_cell.angle_alpha   90.00
_cell.angle_beta   90.00
_cell.angle_gamma   90.00
#
_symmetry.space_group_name_H-M   'P 1'
#
loop_
_entity.id
_entity.type
_entity.pdbx_description
1 polymer ?
#
loop_
_entity_poly.entity_id
_entity_poly.type
_entity_poly.pdbx_seq_one_letter_code
_entity_poly.pdbx_strand_id
1 'polypeptide(L)'
;CIRDRLGGDLEGDSEEEFDEMFEVNFKGPLRLVRETLPELRKTGTGRIINVVSLAGKRPRNPKILGYSASKFAAMSLTNAIRISGWDDGVRATSVCPGMVRTRMTDEITVPDGEFKMEPEAIAETISYALTLPNSAAVAEILVNSRLESMF
;
A
#
# COMPACT_ATOMS: atom_id res chain seq x y z
N CYS A 1 2.97 14.50 10.33
CA CYS A 1 1.75 13.92 9.70
C CYS A 1 1.68 12.43 10.06
N ILE A 2 0.52 11.91 10.43
CA ILE A 2 0.31 10.49 10.82
C ILE A 2 0.76 9.53 9.72
N ARG A 3 0.63 9.93 8.46
CA ARG A 3 1.16 9.14 7.32
C ARG A 3 2.68 8.97 7.33
N ASP A 4 3.40 9.79 8.07
CA ASP A 4 4.86 9.78 8.15
C ASP A 4 5.35 8.97 9.37
N ARG A 5 4.47 8.23 10.07
CA ARG A 5 4.82 7.40 11.22
C ARG A 5 4.95 5.93 10.83
N LEU A 6 6.14 5.39 11.06
CA LEU A 6 6.38 3.96 11.16
C LEU A 6 6.33 3.63 12.66
N GLY A 7 5.16 3.34 13.19
CA GLY A 7 4.97 3.10 14.62
C GLY A 7 4.01 1.95 14.89
N GLY A 8 3.56 1.84 16.11
CA GLY A 8 2.71 0.78 16.60
C GLY A 8 3.54 -0.32 17.26
N ASP A 9 4.40 0.08 18.23
CA ASP A 9 5.19 -0.87 19.03
C ASP A 9 4.24 -1.74 19.86
N LEU A 10 4.54 -3.03 19.91
CA LEU A 10 3.77 -4.00 20.70
C LEU A 10 3.68 -3.64 22.19
N GLU A 11 4.73 -3.00 22.71
CA GLU A 11 4.87 -2.71 24.15
C GLU A 11 4.76 -1.22 24.50
N GLY A 12 4.81 -0.32 23.53
CA GLY A 12 5.03 1.10 23.81
C GLY A 12 3.99 2.07 23.25
N ASP A 13 3.19 1.70 22.26
CA ASP A 13 2.24 2.61 21.64
C ASP A 13 0.83 2.45 22.22
N SER A 14 0.09 3.55 22.27
CA SER A 14 -1.28 3.56 22.79
C SER A 14 -2.28 3.00 21.76
N GLU A 15 -3.47 2.61 22.24
CA GLU A 15 -4.57 2.19 21.34
C GLU A 15 -4.98 3.31 20.40
N GLU A 16 -4.90 4.57 20.82
CA GLU A 16 -5.19 5.73 20.00
C GLU A 16 -4.22 5.87 18.82
N GLU A 17 -2.95 5.57 19.01
CA GLU A 17 -1.95 5.57 17.93
C GLU A 17 -2.21 4.46 16.90
N PHE A 18 -2.64 3.28 17.35
CA PHE A 18 -3.12 2.21 16.45
C PHE A 18 -4.37 2.64 15.68
N ASP A 19 -5.35 3.21 16.35
CA ASP A 19 -6.59 3.69 15.73
C ASP A 19 -6.32 4.75 14.66
N GLU A 20 -5.42 5.70 14.93
CA GLU A 20 -5.01 6.71 13.96
C GLU A 20 -4.38 6.10 12.70
N MET A 21 -3.53 5.08 12.85
CA MET A 21 -2.93 4.40 11.70
C MET A 21 -3.98 3.68 10.84
N PHE A 22 -4.96 3.03 11.48
CA PHE A 22 -6.07 2.40 10.77
C PHE A 22 -6.99 3.43 10.12
N GLU A 23 -7.24 4.55 10.80
CA GLU A 23 -8.06 5.63 10.26
C GLU A 23 -7.48 6.17 8.94
N VAL A 24 -6.16 6.39 8.91
CA VAL A 24 -5.47 6.95 7.74
C VAL A 24 -5.22 5.90 6.66
N ASN A 25 -4.70 4.72 7.03
CA ASN A 25 -4.21 3.74 6.04
C ASN A 25 -5.29 2.80 5.51
N PHE A 26 -6.40 2.64 6.22
CA PHE A 26 -7.48 1.73 5.85
C PHE A 26 -8.83 2.43 5.70
N LYS A 27 -9.35 3.10 6.75
CA LYS A 27 -10.71 3.67 6.73
C LYS A 27 -10.83 4.86 5.77
N GLY A 28 -9.79 5.69 5.66
CA GLY A 28 -9.75 6.78 4.68
C GLY A 28 -9.87 6.26 3.24
N PRO A 29 -8.99 5.35 2.78
CA PRO A 29 -9.13 4.69 1.49
C PRO A 29 -10.48 3.97 1.30
N LEU A 30 -10.99 3.29 2.32
CA LEU A 30 -12.29 2.61 2.26
C LEU A 30 -13.43 3.60 1.97
N ARG A 31 -13.45 4.76 2.63
CA ARG A 31 -14.45 5.81 2.36
C ARG A 31 -14.35 6.31 0.92
N LEU A 32 -13.14 6.60 0.46
CA LEU A 32 -12.92 7.04 -0.92
C LEU A 32 -13.42 6.01 -1.94
N VAL A 33 -13.12 4.73 -1.70
CA VAL A 33 -13.57 3.64 -2.57
C VAL A 33 -15.09 3.54 -2.59
N ARG A 34 -15.76 3.65 -1.44
CA ARG A 34 -17.24 3.62 -1.38
C ARG A 34 -17.90 4.68 -2.23
N GLU A 35 -17.29 5.88 -2.26
CA GLU A 35 -17.82 7.00 -3.05
C GLU A 35 -17.49 6.87 -4.54
N THR A 36 -16.33 6.33 -4.90
CA THR A 36 -15.84 6.33 -6.29
C THR A 36 -16.15 5.05 -7.05
N LEU A 37 -16.23 3.91 -6.37
CA LEU A 37 -16.42 2.61 -7.01
C LEU A 37 -17.68 2.52 -7.89
N PRO A 38 -18.86 3.07 -7.49
CA PRO A 38 -20.04 3.06 -8.35
C PRO A 38 -19.82 3.76 -9.69
N GLU A 39 -19.08 4.86 -9.71
CA GLU A 39 -18.75 5.59 -10.93
C GLU A 39 -17.73 4.84 -11.80
N LEU A 40 -16.71 4.25 -11.16
CA LEU A 40 -15.72 3.43 -11.86
C LEU A 40 -16.34 2.22 -12.54
N ARG A 41 -17.34 1.58 -11.94
CA ARG A 41 -18.09 0.47 -12.53
C ARG A 41 -18.77 0.86 -13.85
N LYS A 42 -19.34 2.07 -13.92
CA LYS A 42 -20.01 2.56 -15.12
C LYS A 42 -19.07 2.70 -16.32
N THR A 43 -17.78 2.86 -16.09
CA THR A 43 -16.79 3.02 -17.16
C THR A 43 -16.45 1.71 -17.88
N GLY A 44 -16.66 0.56 -17.24
CA GLY A 44 -16.21 -0.75 -17.75
C GLY A 44 -14.69 -0.95 -17.78
N THR A 45 -13.92 0.07 -17.39
CA THR A 45 -12.44 0.07 -17.43
C THR A 45 -11.82 0.74 -16.21
N GLY A 46 -12.55 0.81 -15.11
CA GLY A 46 -12.10 1.48 -13.87
C GLY A 46 -10.77 0.93 -13.35
N ARG A 47 -9.94 1.81 -12.83
CA ARG A 47 -8.63 1.47 -12.24
C ARG A 47 -8.51 2.06 -10.84
N ILE A 48 -8.05 1.21 -9.91
CA ILE A 48 -7.71 1.62 -8.55
C ILE A 48 -6.30 1.12 -8.24
N ILE A 49 -5.40 2.03 -7.91
CA ILE A 49 -4.08 1.70 -7.42
C ILE A 49 -4.01 2.05 -5.94
N ASN A 50 -3.78 1.06 -5.11
CA ASN A 50 -3.58 1.24 -3.68
C ASN A 50 -2.09 1.14 -3.36
N VAL A 51 -1.48 2.24 -2.96
CA VAL A 51 -0.07 2.25 -2.53
C VAL A 51 -0.01 1.77 -1.08
N VAL A 52 0.40 0.52 -0.92
CA VAL A 52 0.45 -0.14 0.38
C VAL A 52 1.86 -0.08 0.99
N SER A 53 2.56 -1.17 1.07
CA SER A 53 3.94 -1.35 1.53
C SER A 53 4.29 -2.84 1.56
N LEU A 54 5.56 -3.20 1.51
CA LEU A 54 6.03 -4.54 1.88
C LEU A 54 5.68 -4.91 3.33
N ALA A 55 5.54 -3.91 4.23
CA ALA A 55 5.05 -4.12 5.58
C ALA A 55 3.61 -4.67 5.65
N GLY A 56 2.82 -4.51 4.60
CA GLY A 56 1.50 -5.15 4.45
C GLY A 56 1.56 -6.61 4.02
N LYS A 57 2.73 -7.16 3.78
CA LYS A 57 2.97 -8.57 3.48
C LYS A 57 3.57 -9.33 4.66
N ARG A 58 4.37 -8.62 5.46
CA ARG A 58 4.97 -9.16 6.68
C ARG A 58 5.45 -8.03 7.61
N PRO A 59 5.30 -8.16 8.92
CA PRO A 59 5.99 -7.30 9.87
C PRO A 59 7.47 -7.71 9.93
N ARG A 60 8.39 -6.76 9.79
CA ARG A 60 9.84 -7.01 9.89
C ARG A 60 10.39 -6.66 11.26
N ASN A 61 9.65 -5.90 12.06
CA ASN A 61 10.05 -5.38 13.33
C ASN A 61 8.82 -5.24 14.22
N PRO A 62 8.82 -5.70 15.48
CA PRO A 62 7.70 -5.51 16.39
C PRO A 62 7.35 -4.03 16.62
N LYS A 63 8.31 -3.13 16.47
CA LYS A 63 8.11 -1.68 16.60
C LYS A 63 7.27 -1.03 15.48
N ILE A 64 6.90 -1.78 14.45
CA ILE A 64 6.04 -1.29 13.37
C ILE A 64 4.77 -2.14 13.25
N LEU A 65 4.35 -2.80 14.33
CA LEU A 65 3.19 -3.69 14.31
C LEU A 65 1.93 -2.97 13.85
N GLY A 66 1.60 -1.81 14.42
CA GLY A 66 0.42 -1.04 14.06
C GLY A 66 0.44 -0.59 12.59
N TYR A 67 1.58 -0.10 12.13
CA TYR A 67 1.78 0.22 10.73
C TYR A 67 1.58 -1.01 9.84
N SER A 68 2.23 -2.12 10.14
CA SER A 68 2.10 -3.36 9.38
C SER A 68 0.64 -3.84 9.36
N ALA A 69 -0.03 -3.92 10.50
CA ALA A 69 -1.41 -4.35 10.61
C ALA A 69 -2.35 -3.48 9.76
N SER A 70 -2.19 -2.15 9.80
CA SER A 70 -2.97 -1.23 8.97
C SER A 70 -2.71 -1.43 7.46
N LYS A 71 -1.47 -1.76 7.06
CA LYS A 71 -1.11 -2.07 5.67
C LYS A 71 -1.61 -3.45 5.23
N PHE A 72 -1.67 -4.46 6.11
CA PHE A 72 -2.38 -5.72 5.84
C PHE A 72 -3.88 -5.47 5.59
N ALA A 73 -4.51 -4.62 6.39
CA ALA A 73 -5.90 -4.22 6.16
C ALA A 73 -6.09 -3.53 4.81
N ALA A 74 -5.15 -2.67 4.40
CA ALA A 74 -5.17 -2.04 3.08
C ALA A 74 -5.02 -3.05 1.93
N MET A 75 -4.21 -4.11 2.10
CA MET A 75 -4.15 -5.23 1.14
C MET A 75 -5.51 -5.94 1.01
N SER A 76 -6.14 -6.23 2.15
CA SER A 76 -7.48 -6.84 2.17
C SER A 76 -8.52 -5.98 1.44
N LEU A 77 -8.48 -4.65 1.63
CA LEU A 77 -9.34 -3.72 0.90
C LEU A 77 -9.13 -3.83 -0.61
N THR A 78 -7.88 -3.85 -1.09
CA THR A 78 -7.61 -4.00 -2.53
C THR A 78 -8.19 -5.30 -3.09
N ASN A 79 -8.06 -6.40 -2.37
CA ASN A 79 -8.66 -7.67 -2.78
C ASN A 79 -10.19 -7.62 -2.81
N ALA A 80 -10.82 -6.98 -1.82
CA ALA A 80 -12.27 -6.79 -1.82
C ALA A 80 -12.75 -5.99 -3.03
N ILE A 81 -12.03 -4.93 -3.40
CA ILE A 81 -12.32 -4.13 -4.60
C ILE A 81 -12.20 -4.99 -5.87
N ARG A 82 -11.13 -5.80 -5.99
CA ARG A 82 -10.93 -6.69 -7.14
C ARG A 82 -12.08 -7.66 -7.32
N ILE A 83 -12.50 -8.31 -6.23
CA ILE A 83 -13.62 -9.27 -6.27
C ILE A 83 -14.92 -8.55 -6.61
N SER A 84 -15.20 -7.44 -5.95
CA SER A 84 -16.47 -6.72 -6.09
C SER A 84 -16.64 -6.01 -7.42
N GLY A 85 -15.56 -5.59 -8.07
CA GLY A 85 -15.63 -4.82 -9.33
C GLY A 85 -15.22 -5.59 -10.58
N TRP A 86 -14.89 -6.89 -10.46
CA TRP A 86 -14.32 -7.66 -11.55
C TRP A 86 -15.22 -7.74 -12.78
N ASP A 87 -16.48 -8.09 -12.58
CA ASP A 87 -17.47 -8.26 -13.65
C ASP A 87 -17.87 -6.93 -14.30
N ASP A 88 -17.73 -5.84 -13.54
CA ASP A 88 -17.96 -4.47 -14.03
C ASP A 88 -16.72 -3.86 -14.73
N GLY A 89 -15.68 -4.64 -14.96
CA GLY A 89 -14.44 -4.17 -15.60
C GLY A 89 -13.51 -3.34 -14.72
N VAL A 90 -13.76 -3.24 -13.41
CA VAL A 90 -12.85 -2.56 -12.49
C VAL A 90 -11.68 -3.48 -12.15
N ARG A 91 -10.47 -2.92 -12.19
CA ARG A 91 -9.22 -3.60 -11.78
C ARG A 91 -8.56 -2.81 -10.68
N ALA A 92 -8.13 -3.50 -9.64
CA ALA A 92 -7.39 -2.88 -8.54
C ALA A 92 -6.05 -3.59 -8.34
N THR A 93 -5.02 -2.81 -8.07
CA THR A 93 -3.65 -3.27 -7.87
C THR A 93 -3.11 -2.72 -6.55
N SER A 94 -2.52 -3.58 -5.73
CA SER A 94 -1.68 -3.15 -4.61
C SER A 94 -0.25 -2.95 -5.09
N VAL A 95 0.28 -1.73 -4.99
CA VAL A 95 1.71 -1.48 -5.14
C VAL A 95 2.32 -1.49 -3.75
N CYS A 96 3.31 -2.35 -3.54
CA CYS A 96 3.92 -2.61 -2.25
C CYS A 96 5.40 -2.22 -2.26
N PRO A 97 5.73 -0.94 -2.06
CA PRO A 97 7.12 -0.50 -2.00
C PRO A 97 7.83 -0.99 -0.74
N GLY A 98 9.13 -1.22 -0.88
CA GLY A 98 10.08 -1.27 0.23
C GLY A 98 10.45 0.13 0.70
N MET A 99 11.76 0.38 0.90
CA MET A 99 12.25 1.67 1.38
C MET A 99 12.33 2.68 0.24
N VAL A 100 11.50 3.73 0.31
CA VAL A 100 11.47 4.84 -0.67
C VAL A 100 11.99 6.09 0.02
N ARG A 101 12.76 6.91 -0.68
CA ARG A 101 13.24 8.23 -0.21
C ARG A 101 12.08 9.20 -0.12
N THR A 102 11.60 9.39 1.10
CA THR A 102 10.49 10.29 1.41
C THR A 102 10.71 10.89 2.79
N ARG A 103 9.99 11.95 3.11
CA ARG A 103 10.00 12.54 4.45
C ARG A 103 9.77 11.50 5.57
N MET A 104 8.93 10.48 5.34
CA MET A 104 8.70 9.39 6.30
C MET A 104 9.97 8.59 6.61
N THR A 105 10.89 8.52 5.67
CA THR A 105 12.09 7.66 5.75
C THR A 105 13.39 8.45 5.85
N ASP A 106 13.36 9.79 5.94
CA ASP A 106 14.56 10.62 5.90
C ASP A 106 15.54 10.28 7.04
N GLU A 107 15.01 10.07 8.24
CA GLU A 107 15.82 9.75 9.43
C GLU A 107 16.23 8.27 9.51
N ILE A 108 15.72 7.40 8.62
CA ILE A 108 16.07 5.99 8.64
C ILE A 108 17.41 5.80 7.93
N THR A 109 18.40 5.35 8.66
CA THR A 109 19.68 4.92 8.07
C THR A 109 19.52 3.55 7.44
N VAL A 110 19.98 3.40 6.20
CA VAL A 110 20.10 2.11 5.53
C VAL A 110 21.53 1.59 5.68
N PRO A 111 21.74 0.26 5.78
CA PRO A 111 23.09 -0.32 5.84
C PRO A 111 23.94 0.02 4.62
N ASP A 112 25.26 -0.07 4.77
CA ASP A 112 26.21 0.15 3.68
C ASP A 112 25.91 -0.78 2.50
N GLY A 113 25.89 -0.22 1.29
CA GLY A 113 25.56 -0.95 0.06
C GLY A 113 24.05 -1.09 -0.22
N GLU A 114 23.18 -0.64 0.69
CA GLU A 114 21.74 -0.53 0.45
C GLU A 114 21.37 0.91 0.04
N PHE A 115 20.21 1.06 -0.58
CA PHE A 115 19.70 2.38 -1.00
C PHE A 115 18.20 2.51 -0.75
N LYS A 116 17.73 3.74 -0.67
CA LYS A 116 16.30 4.07 -0.74
C LYS A 116 15.97 4.30 -2.21
N MET A 117 14.86 3.69 -2.68
CA MET A 117 14.35 3.95 -4.03
C MET A 117 13.92 5.40 -4.16
N GLU A 118 14.08 5.98 -5.33
CA GLU A 118 13.49 7.29 -5.62
C GLU A 118 11.97 7.14 -5.83
N PRO A 119 11.15 8.13 -5.45
CA PRO A 119 9.70 8.09 -5.61
C PRO A 119 9.25 7.88 -7.06
N GLU A 120 10.04 8.34 -8.01
CA GLU A 120 9.80 8.23 -9.45
C GLU A 120 9.68 6.76 -9.89
N ALA A 121 10.47 5.85 -9.32
CA ALA A 121 10.38 4.42 -9.63
C ALA A 121 9.01 3.83 -9.24
N ILE A 122 8.42 4.33 -8.15
CA ILE A 122 7.07 3.93 -7.74
C ILE A 122 6.01 4.56 -8.65
N ALA A 123 6.19 5.81 -9.06
CA ALA A 123 5.30 6.48 -10.00
C ALA A 123 5.28 5.77 -11.38
N GLU A 124 6.44 5.35 -11.88
CA GLU A 124 6.55 4.55 -13.11
C GLU A 124 5.83 3.19 -12.97
N THR A 125 6.00 2.53 -11.83
CA THR A 125 5.31 1.28 -11.53
C THR A 125 3.78 1.44 -11.52
N ILE A 126 3.29 2.53 -10.94
CA ILE A 126 1.86 2.88 -10.95
C ILE A 126 1.38 3.15 -12.38
N SER A 127 2.13 3.94 -13.14
CA SER A 127 1.81 4.26 -14.54
C SER A 127 1.71 2.99 -15.38
N TYR A 128 2.65 2.06 -15.23
CA TYR A 128 2.60 0.76 -15.90
C TYR A 128 1.31 -0.02 -15.57
N ALA A 129 0.98 -0.14 -14.28
CA ALA A 129 -0.23 -0.85 -13.87
C ALA A 129 -1.53 -0.23 -14.42
N LEU A 130 -1.55 1.09 -14.61
CA LEU A 130 -2.70 1.81 -15.18
C LEU A 130 -2.87 1.58 -16.69
N THR A 131 -1.78 1.29 -17.42
CA THR A 131 -1.82 1.09 -18.89
C THR A 131 -2.22 -0.31 -19.31
N LEU A 132 -2.28 -1.27 -18.39
CA LEU A 132 -2.61 -2.64 -18.71
C LEU A 132 -4.08 -2.78 -19.18
N PRO A 133 -4.36 -3.64 -20.17
CA PRO A 133 -5.73 -3.92 -20.60
C PRO A 133 -6.50 -4.69 -19.51
N ASN A 134 -7.83 -4.68 -19.59
CA ASN A 134 -8.67 -5.43 -18.65
C ASN A 134 -8.40 -6.94 -18.62
N SER A 135 -7.88 -7.48 -19.71
CA SER A 135 -7.48 -8.91 -19.83
C SER A 135 -6.20 -9.26 -19.08
N ALA A 136 -5.43 -8.26 -18.63
CA ALA A 136 -4.13 -8.43 -17.93
C ALA A 136 -4.14 -7.68 -16.59
N ALA A 137 -4.97 -8.12 -15.66
CA ALA A 137 -5.05 -7.51 -14.33
C ALA A 137 -3.90 -7.97 -13.43
N VAL A 138 -3.10 -7.04 -12.96
CA VAL A 138 -2.06 -7.30 -11.95
C VAL A 138 -2.65 -7.06 -10.56
N ALA A 139 -2.57 -8.07 -9.70
CA ALA A 139 -3.10 -7.98 -8.34
C ALA A 139 -2.18 -7.21 -7.39
N GLU A 140 -0.89 -7.50 -7.47
CA GLU A 140 0.13 -6.97 -6.57
C GLU A 140 1.43 -6.73 -7.32
N ILE A 141 2.12 -5.65 -7.00
CA ILE A 141 3.47 -5.36 -7.46
C ILE A 141 4.33 -5.09 -6.24
N LEU A 142 5.30 -5.96 -6.01
CA LEU A 142 6.29 -5.82 -4.95
C LEU A 142 7.51 -5.12 -5.52
N VAL A 143 7.92 -4.00 -4.93
CA VAL A 143 9.06 -3.21 -5.38
C VAL A 143 10.09 -3.14 -4.26
N ASN A 144 11.17 -3.88 -4.42
CA ASN A 144 12.21 -4.04 -3.41
C ASN A 144 13.36 -3.07 -3.64
N SER A 145 13.83 -2.42 -2.57
CA SER A 145 15.07 -1.62 -2.59
C SER A 145 16.33 -2.44 -2.29
N ARG A 146 16.15 -3.68 -1.88
CA ARG A 146 17.20 -4.64 -1.54
C ARG A 146 16.69 -6.07 -1.67
N LEU A 147 17.60 -7.05 -1.57
CA LEU A 147 17.19 -8.45 -1.49
C LEU A 147 16.35 -8.69 -0.22
N GLU A 148 15.15 -9.17 -0.43
CA GLU A 148 14.23 -9.55 0.64
C GLU A 148 14.18 -11.07 0.77
N SER A 149 14.30 -11.59 2.00
CA SER A 149 14.40 -13.03 2.26
C SER A 149 13.11 -13.81 1.98
N MET A 150 12.01 -13.15 1.73
CA MET A 150 10.70 -13.78 1.53
C MET A 150 10.00 -13.41 0.21
N PHE A 151 10.65 -12.59 -0.62
CA PHE A 151 10.08 -12.20 -1.92
C PHE A 151 11.16 -12.18 -2.98
#